data_4733e5ab5dd210a5186168b79168afa0
#
_entry.id   4733e5ab5dd210a5186168b79168afa0
#
_cell.length_a   1.000
_cell.length_b   1.000
_cell.length_c   1.000
_cell.angle_alpha   90.00
_cell.angle_beta   90.00
_cell.angle_gamma   90.00
#
_symmetry.space_group_name_H-M   'P 1'
#
loop_
_entity.id
_entity.type
_entity.pdbx_description
1 polymer ?
#
loop_
_entity_poly.entity_id
_entity_poly.type
_entity_poly.pdbx_seq_one_letter_code
_entity_poly.pdbx_strand_id
1 'polypeptide(L)'
;MFTGPLFDKGHVRLLLIVGTFMVVFGMMMTSLGKQFYQELLSQGFCIGIGAGFLYLPSVAVCATYFSKKRGIAIGLVTAGSSVGGTIYPIMLHRLLPHIHFPWTTRVMGFIALGTQVPPLVVLRQRIHPAKRRAFFLPHALLEPPFTLFCIGNLLSFMGLYVPYFYITNYAQSKAGMSQDLAFYMLPIINGSTIIGRLIPNFLGDKLGPLNSFLPFIFSSAVLAFAWIRIENAAGLIVFAVLYGSCAGAIVSVPSAVVAKLTTSMHEVGTRMGM
;
A
#
# COMPACT_ATOMS: atom_id res chain seq x y z
N MET A 1 0.99 11.85 -9.02
CA MET A 1 0.72 12.85 -10.06
C MET A 1 1.36 12.51 -11.43
N PHE A 2 2.67 12.34 -11.58
CA PHE A 2 3.30 12.08 -12.89
C PHE A 2 2.95 10.73 -13.54
N THR A 3 2.68 9.70 -12.74
CA THR A 3 2.44 8.33 -13.22
C THR A 3 1.14 8.20 -14.02
N GLY A 4 0.07 8.91 -13.63
CA GLY A 4 -1.22 8.87 -14.32
C GLY A 4 -1.15 9.27 -15.78
N PRO A 5 -0.64 10.47 -16.12
CA PRO A 5 -0.51 10.92 -17.50
C PRO A 5 0.41 10.07 -18.37
N LEU A 6 1.47 9.48 -17.79
CA LEU A 6 2.36 8.54 -18.49
C LEU A 6 1.66 7.20 -18.77
N PHE A 7 0.88 6.72 -17.80
CA PHE A 7 0.00 5.56 -17.97
C PHE A 7 -1.00 5.79 -19.11
N ASP A 8 -1.62 6.96 -19.13
CA ASP A 8 -2.63 7.33 -20.13
C ASP A 8 -2.05 7.47 -21.55
N LYS A 9 -0.76 7.81 -21.68
CA LYS A 9 -0.04 7.80 -22.95
C LYS A 9 0.30 6.40 -23.47
N GLY A 10 -0.06 5.34 -22.75
CA GLY A 10 0.22 3.97 -23.16
C GLY A 10 1.61 3.44 -22.73
N HIS A 11 2.36 4.22 -21.93
CA HIS A 11 3.72 3.84 -21.53
C HIS A 11 3.78 2.97 -20.27
N VAL A 12 2.79 2.05 -20.10
CA VAL A 12 2.71 1.15 -18.93
C VAL A 12 3.99 0.34 -18.76
N ARG A 13 4.50 -0.25 -19.84
CA ARG A 13 5.73 -1.05 -19.77
C ARG A 13 6.93 -0.24 -19.35
N LEU A 14 7.07 1.00 -19.86
CA LEU A 14 8.16 1.90 -19.46
C LEU A 14 8.09 2.20 -17.96
N LEU A 15 6.88 2.51 -17.44
CA LEU A 15 6.68 2.76 -16.02
C LEU A 15 7.05 1.55 -15.16
N LEU A 16 6.64 0.35 -15.58
CA LEU A 16 6.97 -0.88 -14.85
C LEU A 16 8.47 -1.18 -14.89
N ILE A 17 9.13 -1.01 -16.04
CA ILE A 17 10.59 -1.25 -16.17
C ILE A 17 11.37 -0.24 -15.32
N VAL A 18 11.06 1.06 -15.45
CA VAL A 18 11.74 2.11 -14.69
C VAL A 18 11.46 1.96 -13.20
N GLY A 19 10.21 1.67 -12.82
CA GLY A 19 9.85 1.44 -11.42
C GLY A 19 10.59 0.25 -10.81
N THR A 20 10.65 -0.88 -11.54
CA THR A 20 11.41 -2.07 -11.10
C THR A 20 12.89 -1.76 -10.96
N PHE A 21 13.48 -1.09 -11.96
CA PHE A 21 14.87 -0.67 -11.90
C PHE A 21 15.13 0.21 -10.68
N MET A 22 14.33 1.23 -10.44
CA MET A 22 14.49 2.14 -9.30
C MET A 22 14.37 1.43 -7.95
N VAL A 23 13.42 0.49 -7.80
CA VAL A 23 13.28 -0.27 -6.54
C VAL A 23 14.51 -1.15 -6.31
N VAL A 24 14.93 -1.92 -7.31
CA VAL A 24 16.08 -2.82 -7.17
C VAL A 24 17.37 -2.02 -6.99
N PHE A 25 17.60 -0.99 -7.80
CA PHE A 25 18.76 -0.10 -7.69
C PHE A 25 18.78 0.59 -6.33
N GLY A 26 17.65 1.11 -5.86
CA GLY A 26 17.52 1.71 -4.53
C GLY A 26 17.92 0.74 -3.40
N MET A 27 17.47 -0.53 -3.47
CA MET A 27 17.87 -1.55 -2.50
C MET A 27 19.38 -1.85 -2.56
N MET A 28 19.96 -1.93 -3.77
CA MET A 28 21.39 -2.13 -3.92
C MET A 28 22.19 -0.94 -3.34
N MET A 29 21.75 0.28 -3.58
CA MET A 29 22.38 1.48 -3.03
C MET A 29 22.22 1.58 -1.50
N THR A 30 21.05 1.22 -0.96
CA THR A 30 20.85 1.12 0.50
C THR A 30 21.84 0.14 1.14
N SER A 31 22.18 -0.95 0.45
CA SER A 31 23.20 -1.92 0.94
C SER A 31 24.60 -1.34 1.10
N LEU A 32 24.90 -0.24 0.42
CA LEU A 32 26.20 0.45 0.45
C LEU A 32 26.16 1.72 1.32
N GLY A 33 24.98 2.15 1.74
CA GLY A 33 24.76 3.34 2.54
C GLY A 33 25.42 3.24 3.93
N LYS A 34 26.11 4.30 4.32
CA LYS A 34 26.73 4.45 5.65
C LYS A 34 26.28 5.72 6.36
N GLN A 35 25.64 6.63 5.65
CA GLN A 35 25.22 7.94 6.15
C GLN A 35 23.74 8.15 5.87
N PHE A 36 23.05 8.86 6.74
CA PHE A 36 21.61 9.09 6.69
C PHE A 36 21.13 9.64 5.34
N TYR A 37 21.84 10.59 4.73
CA TYR A 37 21.42 11.14 3.44
C TYR A 37 21.49 10.12 2.31
N GLN A 38 22.41 9.14 2.36
CA GLN A 38 22.51 8.06 1.38
C GLN A 38 21.30 7.12 1.49
N GLU A 39 20.90 6.77 2.72
CA GLU A 39 19.69 5.98 2.97
C GLU A 39 18.43 6.74 2.57
N LEU A 40 18.35 8.04 2.87
CA LEU A 40 17.24 8.88 2.47
C LEU A 40 17.08 8.93 0.94
N LEU A 41 18.18 9.09 0.19
CA LEU A 41 18.16 9.13 -1.27
C LEU A 41 17.82 7.77 -1.87
N SER A 42 18.41 6.69 -1.36
CA SER A 42 18.22 5.34 -1.91
C SER A 42 16.87 4.74 -1.50
N GLN A 43 16.55 4.75 -0.21
CA GLN A 43 15.33 4.14 0.31
C GLN A 43 14.14 5.11 0.23
N GLY A 44 14.29 6.35 0.64
CA GLY A 44 13.21 7.33 0.64
C GLY A 44 12.81 7.73 -0.78
N PHE A 45 13.74 8.29 -1.55
CA PHE A 45 13.41 8.81 -2.87
C PHE A 45 13.41 7.74 -3.97
N CYS A 46 14.48 6.96 -4.11
CA CYS A 46 14.61 6.04 -5.23
C CYS A 46 13.57 4.91 -5.15
N ILE A 47 13.50 4.20 -4.03
CA ILE A 47 12.50 3.13 -3.84
C ILE A 47 11.09 3.71 -3.79
N GLY A 48 10.86 4.85 -3.13
CA GLY A 48 9.56 5.48 -3.02
C GLY A 48 8.98 5.90 -4.39
N ILE A 49 9.76 6.56 -5.24
CA ILE A 49 9.33 6.93 -6.60
C ILE A 49 9.13 5.67 -7.45
N GLY A 50 10.04 4.70 -7.36
CA GLY A 50 9.92 3.41 -8.04
C GLY A 50 8.64 2.66 -7.67
N ALA A 51 8.31 2.59 -6.38
CA ALA A 51 7.07 1.99 -5.90
C ALA A 51 5.82 2.71 -6.43
N GLY A 52 5.86 4.04 -6.52
CA GLY A 52 4.79 4.84 -7.13
C GLY A 52 4.59 4.53 -8.63
N PHE A 53 5.68 4.28 -9.35
CA PHE A 53 5.62 3.87 -10.76
C PHE A 53 5.08 2.45 -10.96
N LEU A 54 5.20 1.58 -9.96
CA LEU A 54 4.69 0.21 -10.00
C LEU A 54 3.22 0.13 -9.55
N TYR A 55 2.86 0.82 -8.46
CA TYR A 55 1.55 0.69 -7.82
C TYR A 55 0.40 1.14 -8.71
N LEU A 56 0.45 2.38 -9.22
CA LEU A 56 -0.66 2.97 -9.97
C LEU A 56 -0.94 2.21 -11.29
N PRO A 57 0.05 1.87 -12.14
CA PRO A 57 -0.21 1.09 -13.33
C PRO A 57 -0.76 -0.30 -13.03
N SER A 58 -0.26 -0.97 -11.99
CA SER A 58 -0.73 -2.32 -11.61
C SER A 58 -2.21 -2.33 -11.24
N VAL A 59 -2.66 -1.37 -10.41
CA VAL A 59 -4.07 -1.24 -10.03
C VAL A 59 -4.92 -0.80 -11.22
N ALA A 60 -4.46 0.18 -12.00
CA ALA A 60 -5.20 0.73 -13.12
C ALA A 60 -5.39 -0.30 -14.25
N VAL A 61 -4.35 -1.06 -14.59
CA VAL A 61 -4.45 -2.15 -15.59
C VAL A 61 -5.46 -3.18 -15.11
N CYS A 62 -5.36 -3.64 -13.86
CA CYS A 62 -6.30 -4.62 -13.31
C CYS A 62 -7.75 -4.12 -13.39
N ALA A 63 -8.00 -2.85 -13.06
CA ALA A 63 -9.33 -2.24 -13.15
C ALA A 63 -9.90 -2.20 -14.57
N THR A 64 -9.06 -2.26 -15.63
CA THR A 64 -9.53 -2.31 -17.04
C THR A 64 -9.92 -3.70 -17.50
N TYR A 65 -9.38 -4.77 -16.89
CA TYR A 65 -9.70 -6.15 -17.24
C TYR A 65 -11.00 -6.65 -16.60
N PHE A 66 -11.35 -6.15 -15.43
CA PHE A 66 -12.52 -6.61 -14.67
C PHE A 66 -13.58 -5.50 -14.57
N SER A 67 -14.82 -5.80 -14.98
CA SER A 67 -15.97 -4.88 -14.87
C SER A 67 -16.87 -5.20 -13.68
N LYS A 68 -17.35 -6.45 -13.57
CA LYS A 68 -18.31 -6.87 -12.53
C LYS A 68 -17.66 -7.18 -11.17
N LYS A 69 -16.39 -7.63 -11.15
CA LYS A 69 -15.65 -8.02 -9.95
C LYS A 69 -14.41 -7.15 -9.77
N ARG A 70 -14.55 -5.85 -10.04
CA ARG A 70 -13.43 -4.90 -10.02
C ARG A 70 -12.85 -4.73 -8.61
N GLY A 71 -13.71 -4.65 -7.59
CA GLY A 71 -13.29 -4.51 -6.20
C GLY A 71 -12.44 -5.69 -5.74
N ILE A 72 -12.91 -6.93 -5.94
CA ILE A 72 -12.12 -8.13 -5.59
C ILE A 72 -10.78 -8.15 -6.32
N ALA A 73 -10.76 -7.83 -7.62
CA ALA A 73 -9.54 -7.85 -8.41
C ALA A 73 -8.51 -6.81 -7.88
N ILE A 74 -8.95 -5.60 -7.54
CA ILE A 74 -8.11 -4.58 -6.90
C ILE A 74 -7.64 -5.05 -5.52
N GLY A 75 -8.54 -5.64 -4.72
CA GLY A 75 -8.21 -6.20 -3.42
C GLY A 75 -7.11 -7.27 -3.51
N LEU A 76 -7.20 -8.17 -4.48
CA LEU A 76 -6.21 -9.23 -4.68
C LEU A 76 -4.84 -8.67 -5.11
N VAL A 77 -4.82 -7.72 -6.06
CA VAL A 77 -3.58 -7.06 -6.50
C VAL A 77 -2.91 -6.32 -5.34
N THR A 78 -3.70 -5.58 -4.57
CA THR A 78 -3.16 -4.83 -3.43
C THR A 78 -2.76 -5.75 -2.26
N ALA A 79 -3.36 -6.94 -2.11
CA ALA A 79 -2.98 -7.92 -1.09
C ALA A 79 -1.51 -8.40 -1.26
N GLY A 80 -0.96 -8.36 -2.47
CA GLY A 80 0.45 -8.64 -2.71
C GLY A 80 1.40 -7.78 -1.87
N SER A 81 1.06 -6.50 -1.63
CA SER A 81 1.87 -5.65 -0.75
C SER A 81 1.79 -6.06 0.73
N SER A 82 0.70 -6.67 1.17
CA SER A 82 0.58 -7.23 2.52
C SER A 82 1.49 -8.44 2.71
N VAL A 83 1.57 -9.30 1.69
CA VAL A 83 2.49 -10.45 1.67
C VAL A 83 3.93 -9.95 1.75
N GLY A 84 4.30 -8.96 0.93
CA GLY A 84 5.63 -8.33 0.99
C GLY A 84 5.90 -7.70 2.35
N GLY A 85 4.95 -6.91 2.87
CA GLY A 85 5.05 -6.27 4.21
C GLY A 85 5.18 -7.26 5.36
N THR A 86 4.76 -8.52 5.18
CA THR A 86 4.96 -9.61 6.16
C THR A 86 6.32 -10.28 5.97
N ILE A 87 6.67 -10.62 4.73
CA ILE A 87 7.86 -11.43 4.43
C ILE A 87 9.15 -10.61 4.61
N TYR A 88 9.23 -9.38 4.09
CA TYR A 88 10.46 -8.59 4.12
C TYR A 88 10.99 -8.29 5.54
N PRO A 89 10.16 -7.87 6.52
CA PRO A 89 10.65 -7.70 7.89
C PRO A 89 11.14 -9.00 8.51
N ILE A 90 10.42 -10.12 8.30
CA ILE A 90 10.84 -11.44 8.80
C ILE A 90 12.19 -11.86 8.19
N MET A 91 12.36 -11.66 6.89
CA MET A 91 13.63 -11.92 6.22
C MET A 91 14.75 -11.05 6.78
N LEU A 92 14.52 -9.75 6.96
CA LEU A 92 15.49 -8.84 7.56
C LEU A 92 15.93 -9.35 8.92
N HIS A 93 14.99 -9.68 9.79
CA HIS A 93 15.27 -10.15 11.15
C HIS A 93 16.06 -11.47 11.16
N ARG A 94 15.71 -12.41 10.28
CA ARG A 94 16.35 -13.73 10.23
C ARG A 94 17.71 -13.73 9.54
N LEU A 95 17.88 -12.91 8.50
CA LEU A 95 19.13 -12.90 7.73
C LEU A 95 20.18 -11.96 8.32
N LEU A 96 19.76 -10.88 8.98
CA LEU A 96 20.68 -9.88 9.54
C LEU A 96 21.80 -10.46 10.43
N PRO A 97 21.54 -11.41 11.35
CA PRO A 97 22.58 -12.03 12.17
C PRO A 97 23.57 -12.89 11.39
N HIS A 98 23.15 -13.47 10.24
CA HIS A 98 23.94 -14.44 9.48
C HIS A 98 24.79 -13.81 8.37
N ILE A 99 24.22 -12.86 7.64
CA ILE A 99 24.84 -12.29 6.44
C ILE A 99 25.04 -10.78 6.50
N HIS A 100 24.78 -10.16 7.66
CA HIS A 100 24.86 -8.72 7.90
C HIS A 100 23.95 -7.87 7.00
N PHE A 101 23.80 -6.58 7.32
CA PHE A 101 22.88 -5.65 6.65
C PHE A 101 23.09 -5.55 5.13
N PRO A 102 24.34 -5.39 4.60
CA PRO A 102 24.52 -5.22 3.16
C PRO A 102 24.01 -6.39 2.33
N TRP A 103 24.33 -7.63 2.73
CA TRP A 103 23.89 -8.80 1.99
C TRP A 103 22.40 -9.09 2.19
N THR A 104 21.86 -8.86 3.37
CA THR A 104 20.42 -8.99 3.62
C THR A 104 19.63 -8.10 2.68
N THR A 105 20.02 -6.82 2.52
CA THR A 105 19.34 -5.88 1.62
C THR A 105 19.47 -6.28 0.15
N ARG A 106 20.63 -6.82 -0.26
CA ARG A 106 20.84 -7.34 -1.63
C ARG A 106 19.95 -8.55 -1.91
N VAL A 107 19.86 -9.50 -1.00
CA VAL A 107 18.98 -10.68 -1.13
C VAL A 107 17.53 -10.23 -1.29
N MET A 108 17.06 -9.27 -0.48
CA MET A 108 15.73 -8.68 -0.61
C MET A 108 15.54 -8.02 -1.97
N GLY A 109 16.56 -7.32 -2.49
CA GLY A 109 16.56 -6.71 -3.82
C GLY A 109 16.47 -7.75 -4.95
N PHE A 110 17.16 -8.88 -4.86
CA PHE A 110 17.07 -9.98 -5.83
C PHE A 110 15.68 -10.64 -5.82
N ILE A 111 15.08 -10.83 -4.64
CA ILE A 111 13.72 -11.36 -4.53
C ILE A 111 12.72 -10.35 -5.12
N ALA A 112 12.88 -9.05 -4.85
CA ALA A 112 12.06 -8.02 -5.47
C ALA A 112 12.18 -8.07 -7.00
N LEU A 113 13.38 -8.20 -7.55
CA LEU A 113 13.58 -8.36 -8.99
C LEU A 113 12.87 -9.60 -9.53
N GLY A 114 13.11 -10.75 -8.91
CA GLY A 114 12.51 -12.03 -9.34
C GLY A 114 10.99 -12.02 -9.33
N THR A 115 10.37 -11.40 -8.32
CA THR A 115 8.91 -11.29 -8.21
C THR A 115 8.31 -10.25 -9.17
N GLN A 116 9.09 -9.28 -9.64
CA GLN A 116 8.61 -8.24 -10.57
C GLN A 116 8.80 -8.62 -12.05
N VAL A 117 9.67 -9.58 -12.37
CA VAL A 117 9.86 -10.04 -13.76
C VAL A 117 8.56 -10.59 -14.38
N PRO A 118 7.77 -11.48 -13.75
CA PRO A 118 6.53 -11.98 -14.33
C PRO A 118 5.52 -10.87 -14.70
N PRO A 119 5.22 -9.89 -13.83
CA PRO A 119 4.37 -8.75 -14.20
C PRO A 119 4.89 -7.95 -15.40
N LEU A 120 6.21 -7.74 -15.51
CA LEU A 120 6.81 -7.01 -16.64
C LEU A 120 6.52 -7.68 -18.00
N VAL A 121 6.49 -9.01 -18.01
CA VAL A 121 6.24 -9.78 -19.23
C VAL A 121 4.75 -9.87 -19.55
N VAL A 122 3.91 -10.08 -18.53
CA VAL A 122 2.48 -10.40 -18.70
C VAL A 122 1.60 -9.16 -18.78
N LEU A 123 1.90 -8.09 -17.99
CA LEU A 123 1.04 -6.91 -17.94
C LEU A 123 1.09 -6.14 -19.27
N ARG A 124 -0.10 -6.02 -19.89
CA ARG A 124 -0.30 -5.24 -21.11
C ARG A 124 -1.50 -4.32 -20.93
N GLN A 125 -1.39 -3.12 -21.44
CA GLN A 125 -2.53 -2.19 -21.46
C GLN A 125 -3.52 -2.65 -22.55
N ARG A 126 -4.76 -2.91 -22.14
CA ARG A 126 -5.82 -3.36 -23.06
C ARG A 126 -6.55 -2.20 -23.74
N ILE A 127 -6.72 -1.10 -23.01
CA ILE A 127 -7.48 0.05 -23.48
C ILE A 127 -6.56 1.26 -23.49
N HIS A 128 -6.40 1.87 -24.67
CA HIS A 128 -5.69 3.13 -24.81
C HIS A 128 -6.72 4.26 -24.71
N PRO A 129 -6.59 5.19 -23.79
CA PRO A 129 -7.51 6.33 -23.72
C PRO A 129 -7.37 7.21 -24.95
N ALA A 130 -8.52 7.55 -25.57
CA ALA A 130 -8.58 8.30 -26.82
C ALA A 130 -8.19 9.79 -26.68
N LYS A 131 -8.12 10.35 -25.46
CA LYS A 131 -7.83 11.77 -25.22
C LYS A 131 -6.72 11.96 -24.19
N ARG A 132 -5.90 13.01 -24.40
CA ARG A 132 -4.90 13.47 -23.41
C ARG A 132 -5.61 13.91 -22.13
N ARG A 133 -5.16 13.40 -20.99
CA ARG A 133 -5.71 13.76 -19.68
C ARG A 133 -4.97 14.96 -19.09
N ALA A 134 -5.69 15.80 -18.38
CA ALA A 134 -5.10 16.89 -17.61
C ALA A 134 -4.31 16.32 -16.41
N PHE A 135 -3.20 16.94 -16.08
CA PHE A 135 -2.40 16.59 -14.89
C PHE A 135 -3.11 16.86 -13.57
N PHE A 136 -3.99 17.84 -13.59
CA PHE A 136 -4.72 18.32 -12.43
C PHE A 136 -6.13 18.77 -12.87
N LEU A 137 -7.13 18.43 -12.08
CA LEU A 137 -8.52 18.74 -12.36
C LEU A 137 -9.09 19.66 -11.25
N PRO A 138 -8.93 20.99 -11.36
CA PRO A 138 -9.38 21.91 -10.30
C PRO A 138 -10.88 21.78 -10.01
N HIS A 139 -11.68 21.49 -11.02
CA HIS A 139 -13.13 21.35 -10.87
C HIS A 139 -13.51 20.14 -9.99
N ALA A 140 -12.69 19.08 -9.95
CA ALA A 140 -12.95 17.93 -9.08
C ALA A 140 -12.89 18.31 -7.59
N LEU A 141 -12.04 19.28 -7.22
CA LEU A 141 -11.96 19.80 -5.85
C LEU A 141 -13.17 20.70 -5.49
N LEU A 142 -13.94 21.15 -6.45
CA LEU A 142 -15.18 21.90 -6.22
C LEU A 142 -16.39 20.97 -6.03
N GLU A 143 -16.23 19.67 -6.29
CA GLU A 143 -17.26 18.66 -6.05
C GLU A 143 -17.27 18.27 -4.56
N PRO A 144 -18.31 18.62 -3.76
CA PRO A 144 -18.32 18.36 -2.32
C PRO A 144 -18.09 16.89 -1.94
N PRO A 145 -18.70 15.89 -2.64
CA PRO A 145 -18.48 14.48 -2.28
C PRO A 145 -17.02 14.05 -2.45
N PHE A 146 -16.36 14.51 -3.50
CA PHE A 146 -14.96 14.17 -3.75
C PHE A 146 -14.03 14.84 -2.73
N THR A 147 -14.22 16.11 -2.46
CA THR A 147 -13.39 16.89 -1.52
C THR A 147 -13.54 16.39 -0.09
N LEU A 148 -14.78 16.14 0.37
CA LEU A 148 -15.02 15.58 1.70
C LEU A 148 -14.39 14.19 1.83
N PHE A 149 -14.47 13.36 0.79
CA PHE A 149 -13.80 12.07 0.77
C PHE A 149 -12.27 12.22 0.86
N CYS A 150 -11.67 13.12 0.11
CA CYS A 150 -10.23 13.39 0.14
C CYS A 150 -9.76 13.84 1.53
N ILE A 151 -10.50 14.77 2.18
CA ILE A 151 -10.20 15.23 3.54
C ILE A 151 -10.32 14.09 4.54
N GLY A 152 -11.39 13.31 4.50
CA GLY A 152 -11.59 12.16 5.37
C GLY A 152 -10.50 11.11 5.19
N ASN A 153 -10.09 10.85 3.95
CA ASN A 153 -9.02 9.92 3.64
C ASN A 153 -7.66 10.43 4.15
N LEU A 154 -7.36 11.72 3.97
CA LEU A 154 -6.15 12.36 4.51
C LEU A 154 -6.06 12.18 6.03
N LEU A 155 -7.13 12.50 6.76
CA LEU A 155 -7.18 12.33 8.21
C LEU A 155 -7.00 10.86 8.63
N SER A 156 -7.62 9.94 7.88
CA SER A 156 -7.48 8.51 8.12
C SER A 156 -6.03 8.03 7.93
N PHE A 157 -5.33 8.51 6.89
CA PHE A 157 -3.92 8.17 6.66
C PHE A 157 -2.98 8.78 7.71
N MET A 158 -3.28 9.96 8.23
CA MET A 158 -2.49 10.56 9.33
C MET A 158 -2.50 9.68 10.59
N GLY A 159 -3.64 9.06 10.92
CA GLY A 159 -3.76 8.14 12.04
C GLY A 159 -3.29 6.71 11.77
N LEU A 160 -3.39 6.26 10.51
CA LEU A 160 -3.18 4.88 10.10
C LEU A 160 -1.82 4.32 10.50
N TYR A 161 -0.75 5.09 10.31
CA TYR A 161 0.61 4.64 10.51
C TYR A 161 1.10 4.71 11.96
N VAL A 162 0.36 5.34 12.88
CA VAL A 162 0.75 5.46 14.28
C VAL A 162 0.99 4.08 14.92
N PRO A 163 0.06 3.10 14.84
CA PRO A 163 0.35 1.77 15.36
C PRO A 163 1.50 1.05 14.64
N TYR A 164 1.66 1.23 13.33
CA TYR A 164 2.76 0.60 12.58
C TYR A 164 4.14 1.00 13.09
N PHE A 165 4.32 2.28 13.44
CA PHE A 165 5.62 2.77 13.93
C PHE A 165 5.85 2.46 15.40
N TYR A 166 4.80 2.45 16.22
CA TYR A 166 4.95 2.40 17.68
C TYR A 166 4.65 1.04 18.30
N ILE A 167 4.01 0.11 17.60
CA ILE A 167 3.55 -1.15 18.17
C ILE A 167 4.69 -2.00 18.74
N THR A 168 5.83 -2.06 18.05
CA THR A 168 7.00 -2.82 18.51
C THR A 168 7.55 -2.28 19.83
N ASN A 169 7.71 -0.94 19.91
CA ASN A 169 8.17 -0.30 21.15
C ASN A 169 7.14 -0.43 22.28
N TYR A 170 5.87 -0.31 21.95
CA TYR A 170 4.79 -0.50 22.92
C TYR A 170 4.74 -1.93 23.45
N ALA A 171 4.92 -2.92 22.60
CA ALA A 171 4.97 -4.33 22.96
C ALA A 171 6.08 -4.62 23.97
N GLN A 172 7.24 -4.01 23.82
CA GLN A 172 8.36 -4.16 24.76
C GLN A 172 8.12 -3.41 26.06
N SER A 173 7.72 -2.12 25.97
CA SER A 173 7.69 -1.22 27.12
C SER A 173 6.45 -1.40 28.00
N LYS A 174 5.29 -1.75 27.44
CA LYS A 174 4.01 -1.87 28.15
C LYS A 174 3.51 -3.29 28.29
N ALA A 175 3.63 -4.11 27.23
CA ALA A 175 3.13 -5.48 27.27
C ALA A 175 4.19 -6.49 27.75
N GLY A 176 5.42 -6.04 28.11
CA GLY A 176 6.48 -6.91 28.65
C GLY A 176 6.92 -8.03 27.70
N MET A 177 6.74 -7.83 26.39
CA MET A 177 7.10 -8.86 25.38
C MET A 177 8.62 -8.87 25.17
N SER A 178 9.16 -10.08 24.94
CA SER A 178 10.56 -10.22 24.51
C SER A 178 10.80 -9.46 23.20
N GLN A 179 12.04 -9.06 22.97
CA GLN A 179 12.43 -8.32 21.77
C GLN A 179 12.02 -9.06 20.48
N ASP A 180 12.25 -10.36 20.44
CA ASP A 180 11.88 -11.20 19.29
C ASP A 180 10.38 -11.23 19.06
N LEU A 181 9.58 -11.43 20.13
CA LEU A 181 8.12 -11.48 19.98
C LEU A 181 7.53 -10.11 19.59
N ALA A 182 8.04 -9.03 20.18
CA ALA A 182 7.64 -7.66 19.85
C ALA A 182 7.92 -7.31 18.39
N PHE A 183 9.01 -7.83 17.81
CA PHE A 183 9.33 -7.64 16.41
C PHE A 183 8.25 -8.23 15.49
N TYR A 184 7.69 -9.39 15.83
CA TYR A 184 6.65 -10.02 15.01
C TYR A 184 5.31 -9.26 15.00
N MET A 185 5.10 -8.26 15.83
CA MET A 185 3.89 -7.44 15.80
C MET A 185 3.70 -6.75 14.46
N LEU A 186 4.76 -6.23 13.85
CA LEU A 186 4.69 -5.58 12.55
C LEU A 186 4.31 -6.55 11.41
N PRO A 187 4.95 -7.73 11.25
CA PRO A 187 4.48 -8.78 10.36
C PRO A 187 3.02 -9.21 10.57
N ILE A 188 2.55 -9.31 11.82
CA ILE A 188 1.17 -9.68 12.15
C ILE A 188 0.19 -8.62 11.63
N ILE A 189 0.45 -7.32 11.90
CA ILE A 189 -0.38 -6.24 11.36
C ILE A 189 -0.42 -6.32 9.83
N ASN A 190 0.73 -6.43 9.17
CA ASN A 190 0.80 -6.47 7.71
C ASN A 190 0.09 -7.70 7.13
N GLY A 191 0.27 -8.88 7.71
CA GLY A 191 -0.42 -10.10 7.30
C GLY A 191 -1.94 -9.97 7.41
N SER A 192 -2.42 -9.37 8.49
CA SER A 192 -3.85 -9.16 8.72
C SER A 192 -4.48 -8.17 7.74
N THR A 193 -3.69 -7.28 7.12
CA THR A 193 -4.21 -6.37 6.10
C THR A 193 -4.73 -7.12 4.86
N ILE A 194 -4.33 -8.37 4.62
CA ILE A 194 -4.88 -9.20 3.52
C ILE A 194 -6.39 -9.33 3.67
N ILE A 195 -6.87 -9.63 4.88
CA ILE A 195 -8.30 -9.75 5.21
C ILE A 195 -9.01 -8.43 4.89
N GLY A 196 -8.44 -7.32 5.36
CA GLY A 196 -8.98 -5.98 5.16
C GLY A 196 -8.94 -5.49 3.71
N ARG A 197 -8.12 -6.06 2.86
CA ARG A 197 -8.12 -5.75 1.41
C ARG A 197 -9.11 -6.60 0.63
N LEU A 198 -9.36 -7.82 1.03
CA LEU A 198 -10.26 -8.72 0.33
C LEU A 198 -11.72 -8.52 0.72
N ILE A 199 -12.04 -8.54 2.03
CA ILE A 199 -13.42 -8.49 2.51
C ILE A 199 -14.13 -7.19 2.15
N PRO A 200 -13.60 -5.97 2.43
CA PRO A 200 -14.30 -4.73 2.11
C PRO A 200 -14.46 -4.51 0.62
N ASN A 201 -13.48 -4.92 -0.18
CA ASN A 201 -13.57 -4.82 -1.64
C ASN A 201 -14.62 -5.78 -2.22
N PHE A 202 -14.73 -7.00 -1.67
CA PHE A 202 -15.81 -7.92 -2.02
C PHE A 202 -17.19 -7.38 -1.63
N LEU A 203 -17.33 -6.85 -0.43
CA LEU A 203 -18.55 -6.20 0.03
C LEU A 203 -18.86 -4.93 -0.78
N GLY A 204 -17.83 -4.20 -1.17
CA GLY A 204 -17.95 -2.99 -2.00
C GLY A 204 -18.53 -3.24 -3.38
N ASP A 205 -18.27 -4.41 -3.98
CA ASP A 205 -18.90 -4.82 -5.23
C ASP A 205 -20.42 -5.06 -5.10
N LYS A 206 -20.91 -5.36 -3.89
CA LYS A 206 -22.33 -5.62 -3.60
C LYS A 206 -23.06 -4.43 -2.97
N LEU A 207 -22.49 -3.84 -1.94
CA LEU A 207 -23.11 -2.79 -1.10
C LEU A 207 -22.70 -1.36 -1.54
N GLY A 208 -21.71 -1.28 -2.40
CA GLY A 208 -21.05 -0.05 -2.78
C GLY A 208 -19.78 0.21 -1.94
N PRO A 209 -18.72 0.75 -2.58
CA PRO A 209 -17.42 0.86 -1.95
C PRO A 209 -17.42 1.80 -0.73
N LEU A 210 -18.17 2.89 -0.74
CA LEU A 210 -18.23 3.81 0.40
C LEU A 210 -18.90 3.15 1.62
N ASN A 211 -20.03 2.46 1.41
CA ASN A 211 -20.76 1.79 2.50
C ASN A 211 -19.94 0.65 3.11
N SER A 212 -19.14 -0.04 2.29
CA SER A 212 -18.23 -1.07 2.80
C SER A 212 -17.02 -0.49 3.53
N PHE A 213 -16.64 0.76 3.25
CA PHE A 213 -15.47 1.43 3.79
C PHE A 213 -15.69 2.02 5.19
N LEU A 214 -16.83 2.66 5.41
CA LEU A 214 -17.16 3.38 6.65
C LEU A 214 -17.02 2.53 7.93
N PRO A 215 -17.52 1.27 7.98
CA PRO A 215 -17.38 0.45 9.19
C PRO A 215 -15.91 0.19 9.58
N PHE A 216 -15.01 0.03 8.58
CA PHE A 216 -13.60 -0.23 8.85
C PHE A 216 -12.86 1.01 9.35
N ILE A 217 -13.20 2.21 8.84
CA ILE A 217 -12.66 3.46 9.38
C ILE A 217 -13.09 3.65 10.82
N PHE A 218 -14.40 3.49 11.10
CA PHE A 218 -14.92 3.66 12.44
C PHE A 218 -14.29 2.64 13.40
N SER A 219 -14.21 1.36 13.01
CA SER A 219 -13.58 0.33 13.81
C SER A 219 -12.10 0.61 14.07
N SER A 220 -11.36 1.14 13.08
CA SER A 220 -9.96 1.50 13.27
C SER A 220 -9.78 2.60 14.32
N ALA A 221 -10.67 3.59 14.35
CA ALA A 221 -10.65 4.65 15.36
C ALA A 221 -10.95 4.10 16.76
N VAL A 222 -11.98 3.25 16.89
CA VAL A 222 -12.29 2.59 18.18
C VAL A 222 -11.13 1.75 18.66
N LEU A 223 -10.51 0.97 17.78
CA LEU A 223 -9.34 0.15 18.10
C LEU A 223 -8.14 1.01 18.53
N ALA A 224 -7.90 2.15 17.88
CA ALA A 224 -6.83 3.05 18.26
C ALA A 224 -7.00 3.60 19.70
N PHE A 225 -8.23 3.92 20.10
CA PHE A 225 -8.52 4.29 21.49
C PHE A 225 -8.43 3.10 22.46
N ALA A 226 -8.91 1.91 22.06
CA ALA A 226 -8.80 0.72 22.86
C ALA A 226 -7.34 0.30 23.12
N TRP A 227 -6.43 0.60 22.20
CA TRP A 227 -5.01 0.30 22.32
C TRP A 227 -4.39 0.88 23.61
N ILE A 228 -4.84 2.06 24.05
CA ILE A 228 -4.33 2.74 25.25
C ILE A 228 -4.46 1.85 26.51
N ARG A 229 -5.44 0.94 26.54
CA ARG A 229 -5.71 0.05 27.70
C ARG A 229 -5.14 -1.37 27.56
N ILE A 230 -4.45 -1.67 26.46
CA ILE A 230 -3.92 -3.01 26.20
C ILE A 230 -2.52 -3.12 26.78
N GLU A 231 -2.37 -3.83 27.89
CA GLU A 231 -1.10 -4.00 28.60
C GLU A 231 -0.56 -5.43 28.54
N ASN A 232 -1.28 -6.36 27.89
CA ASN A 232 -0.85 -7.75 27.79
C ASN A 232 -0.56 -8.19 26.36
N ALA A 233 0.32 -9.18 26.21
CA ALA A 233 0.77 -9.70 24.92
C ALA A 233 -0.38 -10.25 24.07
N ALA A 234 -1.31 -11.02 24.66
CA ALA A 234 -2.44 -11.62 23.97
C ALA A 234 -3.39 -10.54 23.39
N GLY A 235 -3.75 -9.54 24.21
CA GLY A 235 -4.57 -8.41 23.77
C GLY A 235 -3.89 -7.62 22.64
N LEU A 236 -2.57 -7.43 22.71
CA LEU A 236 -1.84 -6.70 21.67
C LEU A 236 -1.79 -7.47 20.34
N ILE A 237 -1.70 -8.81 20.38
CA ILE A 237 -1.79 -9.66 19.18
C ILE A 237 -3.20 -9.54 18.56
N VAL A 238 -4.25 -9.64 19.38
CA VAL A 238 -5.63 -9.47 18.90
C VAL A 238 -5.85 -8.10 18.30
N PHE A 239 -5.34 -7.04 18.97
CA PHE A 239 -5.36 -5.68 18.44
C PHE A 239 -4.65 -5.60 17.08
N ALA A 240 -3.45 -6.18 16.95
CA ALA A 240 -2.67 -6.18 15.71
C ALA A 240 -3.43 -6.82 14.55
N VAL A 241 -4.14 -7.93 14.80
CA VAL A 241 -4.97 -8.63 13.80
C VAL A 241 -6.18 -7.78 13.40
N LEU A 242 -6.92 -7.25 14.36
CA LEU A 242 -8.12 -6.46 14.09
C LEU A 242 -7.78 -5.12 13.43
N TYR A 243 -6.78 -4.41 13.98
CA TYR A 243 -6.34 -3.13 13.42
C TYR A 243 -5.74 -3.28 12.03
N GLY A 244 -4.90 -4.30 11.80
CA GLY A 244 -4.36 -4.62 10.49
C GLY A 244 -5.47 -4.88 9.46
N SER A 245 -6.52 -5.61 9.85
CA SER A 245 -7.68 -5.83 8.99
C SER A 245 -8.39 -4.51 8.63
N CYS A 246 -8.54 -3.58 9.56
CA CYS A 246 -9.10 -2.25 9.27
C CYS A 246 -8.16 -1.42 8.39
N ALA A 247 -6.86 -1.44 8.67
CA ALA A 247 -5.85 -0.73 7.92
C ALA A 247 -5.79 -1.17 6.45
N GLY A 248 -5.95 -2.48 6.21
CA GLY A 248 -6.04 -3.02 4.85
C GLY A 248 -7.17 -2.41 4.03
N ALA A 249 -8.33 -2.19 4.63
CA ALA A 249 -9.47 -1.51 4.02
C ALA A 249 -9.13 -0.05 3.68
N ILE A 250 -8.54 0.68 4.63
CA ILE A 250 -8.19 2.11 4.48
C ILE A 250 -7.23 2.32 3.31
N VAL A 251 -6.33 1.37 3.05
CA VAL A 251 -5.37 1.48 1.94
C VAL A 251 -5.96 1.06 0.59
N SER A 252 -6.86 0.06 0.54
CA SER A 252 -7.29 -0.54 -0.73
C SER A 252 -8.60 0.03 -1.29
N VAL A 253 -9.57 0.32 -0.43
CA VAL A 253 -10.92 0.73 -0.85
C VAL A 253 -11.00 2.15 -1.45
N PRO A 254 -10.16 3.14 -1.05
CA PRO A 254 -10.23 4.48 -1.60
C PRO A 254 -10.18 4.54 -3.13
N SER A 255 -9.37 3.68 -3.76
CA SER A 255 -9.30 3.59 -5.22
C SER A 255 -10.64 3.22 -5.86
N ALA A 256 -11.40 2.31 -5.23
CA ALA A 256 -12.71 1.91 -5.69
C ALA A 256 -13.78 3.00 -5.44
N VAL A 257 -13.67 3.74 -4.33
CA VAL A 257 -14.56 4.88 -4.02
C VAL A 257 -14.35 6.00 -5.03
N VAL A 258 -13.11 6.41 -5.29
CA VAL A 258 -12.78 7.43 -6.29
C VAL A 258 -13.28 7.04 -7.67
N ALA A 259 -13.08 5.77 -8.07
CA ALA A 259 -13.58 5.27 -9.35
C ALA A 259 -15.11 5.36 -9.46
N LYS A 260 -15.85 5.20 -8.36
CA LYS A 260 -17.32 5.30 -8.32
C LYS A 260 -17.81 6.75 -8.27
N LEU A 261 -17.10 7.63 -7.57
CA LEU A 261 -17.43 9.07 -7.50
C LEU A 261 -17.13 9.78 -8.83
N THR A 262 -16.33 9.20 -9.69
CA THR A 262 -15.95 9.80 -10.96
C THR A 262 -16.99 9.49 -12.03
N THR A 263 -17.60 10.53 -12.59
CA THR A 263 -18.62 10.42 -13.66
C THR A 263 -18.02 10.01 -15.00
N SER A 264 -16.78 10.44 -15.28
CA SER A 264 -16.05 10.16 -16.52
C SER A 264 -14.89 9.18 -16.28
N MET A 265 -14.91 8.02 -16.95
CA MET A 265 -13.82 7.05 -16.88
C MET A 265 -12.47 7.61 -17.33
N HIS A 266 -12.48 8.71 -18.10
CA HIS A 266 -11.27 9.40 -18.53
C HIS A 266 -10.58 10.21 -17.41
N GLU A 267 -11.27 10.52 -16.33
CA GLU A 267 -10.73 11.31 -15.20
C GLU A 267 -10.31 10.46 -14.00
N VAL A 268 -10.66 9.18 -13.99
CA VAL A 268 -10.40 8.30 -12.83
C VAL A 268 -8.92 8.26 -12.46
N GLY A 269 -8.02 8.13 -13.44
CA GLY A 269 -6.57 8.10 -13.20
C GLY A 269 -6.03 9.41 -12.61
N THR A 270 -6.50 10.56 -13.10
CA THR A 270 -6.09 11.87 -12.59
C THR A 270 -6.66 12.11 -11.18
N ARG A 271 -7.94 11.79 -10.95
CA ARG A 271 -8.58 11.90 -9.61
C ARG A 271 -7.96 10.96 -8.57
N MET A 272 -7.49 9.76 -8.96
CA MET A 272 -6.74 8.86 -8.08
C MET A 272 -5.33 9.37 -7.77
N GLY A 273 -4.78 10.21 -8.63
CA GLY A 273 -3.44 10.79 -8.46
C GLY A 273 -3.44 12.12 -7.70
N MET A 274 -4.60 12.73 -7.51
CA MET A 274 -4.81 13.92 -6.69
C MET A 274 -4.94 13.58 -5.23
#